data_25b0925c7f11e60a24341ba3b1436218
#
_entry.id   25b0925c7f11e60a24341ba3b1436218
#
_cell.length_a   1.000
_cell.length_b   1.000
_cell.length_c   1.000
_cell.angle_alpha   90.00
_cell.angle_beta   90.00
_cell.angle_gamma   90.00
#
_symmetry.space_group_name_H-M   'P 1'
#
loop_
_entity.id
_entity.type
_entity.pdbx_description
1 polymer ?
#
loop_
_entity_poly.entity_id
_entity_poly.type
_entity_poly.pdbx_seq_one_letter_code
_entity_poly.pdbx_strand_id
1 'polypeptide(L)'
;AALAEGTVQPDDKVWVKHPGSLDDIPTYAGICADTPDGELPREIYRVYSDDGEARLAYDEGELDLHVPILVRRTMEVDGEQRHKLVRTTVGRLIFNEGIPQDLGFVDRTDPETMFDPEINFITGKKQLGKIIDKCITKHGFTVSATVLDTIKARGYKFSTRGALTVSIHDMTVPPQKPALIAATEKEIVKIDRQYKRGFLTNDERYRLVVQAWEKTTKDVTDALMNVLDRYNPIWMMADSGARGSTAQIRQLAAMRGLMADTSGRTIEIPIKSNFREGLSVLEYFISSRGARKGMADTALRTADSGYLTRRLVDVSQEVIIREHDCGTHDGILASEIVENGQVIETFGERLKGRYPVEDICDPETGEVLISRDTMMTPDDAKLLEAHGIHQVMIRSVLTCEARSGVCSKCYGINLAIGEAVGEGEAVGIIAAQSIGEPGTQLTMRTFHTGGVAGGDITQGLPRVEELFESRKPKKMAQLAEISGKVSMEDAKKGGMVNVTITASDGEVVTYTLAHNSGIRVKEGDTVQKGDMLTDGALYPQDVLRVRGVHAVYDYLIQEVQKPYRQQGVDINDKHIEVIARQMMRKVRVEDAGDSDLLSGSTIDLIEFKDAERAVQARIDAGETNDGLELKLPVATR
;
A
#
# COMPACT_ATOMS: atom_id res chain seq x y z
N ALA A 1 -1.72 7.68 -51.56
CA ALA A 1 -1.52 8.16 -52.92
C ALA A 1 -0.54 7.24 -53.66
N ALA A 2 0.72 7.12 -53.23
CA ALA A 2 1.74 6.30 -53.89
C ALA A 2 1.38 4.82 -54.00
N LEU A 3 0.67 4.23 -53.01
CA LEU A 3 0.10 2.91 -53.06
C LEU A 3 -1.03 2.81 -54.06
N ALA A 4 -1.93 3.80 -54.14
CA ALA A 4 -3.02 3.86 -55.09
C ALA A 4 -2.53 4.04 -56.55
N GLU A 5 -1.40 4.70 -56.72
CA GLU A 5 -0.75 4.90 -58.01
C GLU A 5 0.15 3.74 -58.44
N GLY A 6 0.29 2.70 -57.59
CA GLY A 6 1.12 1.53 -57.89
C GLY A 6 2.63 1.77 -57.87
N THR A 7 3.05 2.97 -57.41
CA THR A 7 4.48 3.31 -57.31
C THR A 7 5.16 2.74 -56.06
N VAL A 8 4.38 2.25 -55.07
CA VAL A 8 4.84 1.58 -53.86
C VAL A 8 4.00 0.30 -53.70
N GLN A 9 4.65 -0.83 -53.48
CA GLN A 9 3.96 -2.08 -53.13
C GLN A 9 3.67 -2.11 -51.61
N PRO A 10 2.70 -2.92 -51.15
CA PRO A 10 2.36 -3.02 -49.74
C PRO A 10 3.55 -3.40 -48.81
N ASP A 11 4.52 -4.12 -49.37
CA ASP A 11 5.71 -4.60 -48.65
C ASP A 11 6.93 -3.71 -48.83
N ASP A 12 6.83 -2.61 -49.58
CA ASP A 12 7.93 -1.69 -49.79
C ASP A 12 8.20 -0.84 -48.55
N LYS A 13 9.47 -0.62 -48.24
CA LYS A 13 9.89 0.27 -47.17
C LYS A 13 9.70 1.72 -47.54
N VAL A 14 8.81 2.40 -46.83
CA VAL A 14 8.41 3.77 -47.10
C VAL A 14 8.89 4.71 -46.02
N TRP A 15 9.50 5.84 -46.42
CA TRP A 15 9.93 6.89 -45.53
C TRP A 15 8.78 7.83 -45.20
N VAL A 16 8.60 8.10 -43.91
CA VAL A 16 7.80 9.24 -43.44
C VAL A 16 8.76 10.26 -42.86
N LYS A 17 8.89 11.40 -43.52
CA LYS A 17 9.66 12.51 -42.99
C LYS A 17 8.91 13.06 -41.77
N HIS A 18 9.58 13.14 -40.62
CA HIS A 18 9.00 13.79 -39.44
C HIS A 18 8.66 15.24 -39.81
N PRO A 19 7.42 15.70 -39.67
CA PRO A 19 7.08 17.07 -39.93
C PRO A 19 7.80 17.96 -38.91
N GLY A 20 8.60 18.88 -39.40
CA GLY A 20 9.28 19.87 -38.56
C GLY A 20 8.32 20.95 -38.06
N SER A 21 7.18 21.15 -38.74
CA SER A 21 6.06 22.01 -38.36
C SER A 21 4.73 21.37 -38.73
N LEU A 22 3.63 21.87 -38.18
CA LEU A 22 2.26 21.42 -38.51
C LEU A 22 1.92 21.66 -40.00
N ASP A 23 2.56 22.60 -40.65
CA ASP A 23 2.40 22.93 -42.06
C ASP A 23 3.22 22.02 -43.01
N ASP A 24 4.23 21.33 -42.46
CA ASP A 24 5.08 20.37 -43.17
C ASP A 24 4.56 18.93 -43.08
N ILE A 25 3.25 18.72 -43.00
CA ILE A 25 2.68 17.38 -43.05
C ILE A 25 3.01 16.82 -44.44
N PRO A 26 3.85 15.77 -44.52
CA PRO A 26 4.19 15.23 -45.82
C PRO A 26 2.90 14.65 -46.41
N THR A 27 2.54 15.16 -47.55
CA THR A 27 1.40 14.66 -48.32
C THR A 27 1.64 13.26 -48.85
N TYR A 28 2.83 12.68 -48.63
CA TYR A 28 3.20 11.32 -49.02
C TYR A 28 4.41 10.82 -48.24
N ALA A 29 4.42 9.55 -48.04
CA ALA A 29 5.58 8.81 -47.63
C ALA A 29 6.63 8.83 -48.77
N GLY A 30 7.82 9.32 -48.51
CA GLY A 30 8.90 9.25 -49.49
C GLY A 30 9.37 7.80 -49.65
N ILE A 31 9.52 7.37 -50.87
CA ILE A 31 10.11 6.07 -51.17
C ILE A 31 11.56 6.08 -50.76
N CYS A 32 11.99 5.13 -49.97
CA CYS A 32 13.41 4.94 -49.69
C CYS A 32 14.02 4.02 -50.75
N ALA A 33 14.55 4.59 -51.78
CA ALA A 33 15.60 3.91 -52.52
C ALA A 33 16.91 4.17 -51.77
N ASP A 34 17.55 3.11 -51.34
CA ASP A 34 18.86 3.03 -50.72
C ASP A 34 19.09 3.79 -49.40
N THR A 35 19.15 3.07 -48.32
CA THR A 35 19.71 3.54 -47.05
C THR A 35 21.23 3.67 -47.20
N PRO A 36 21.85 4.81 -46.95
CA PRO A 36 23.29 4.89 -46.78
C PRO A 36 23.72 3.95 -45.61
N ASP A 37 24.77 3.21 -45.82
CA ASP A 37 25.37 2.33 -44.79
C ASP A 37 25.61 3.17 -43.50
N GLY A 38 24.92 2.80 -42.40
CA GLY A 38 25.12 3.36 -41.07
C GLY A 38 23.91 4.10 -40.43
N GLU A 39 22.79 4.24 -41.11
CA GLU A 39 21.59 4.79 -40.49
C GLU A 39 20.70 3.73 -39.83
N LEU A 40 20.07 4.10 -38.70
CA LEU A 40 19.15 3.23 -37.94
C LEU A 40 18.04 2.65 -38.83
N PRO A 41 17.57 1.43 -38.58
CA PRO A 41 16.50 0.80 -39.34
C PRO A 41 15.25 1.70 -39.29
N ARG A 42 14.78 2.08 -40.46
CA ARG A 42 13.68 3.00 -40.64
C ARG A 42 12.37 2.24 -40.53
N GLU A 43 11.54 2.62 -39.56
CA GLU A 43 10.23 2.02 -39.38
C GLU A 43 9.26 2.53 -40.45
N ILE A 44 8.52 1.61 -41.05
CA ILE A 44 7.49 1.91 -42.06
C ILE A 44 6.16 2.09 -41.35
N TYR A 45 5.46 3.19 -41.64
CA TYR A 45 4.14 3.43 -41.11
C TYR A 45 3.13 3.56 -42.24
N ARG A 46 1.97 2.88 -42.11
CA ARG A 46 0.79 3.18 -42.92
C ARG A 46 0.12 4.45 -42.39
N VAL A 47 -0.31 5.31 -43.30
CA VAL A 47 -0.96 6.60 -42.97
C VAL A 47 -2.44 6.50 -43.28
N TYR A 48 -3.28 6.88 -42.33
CA TYR A 48 -4.73 6.88 -42.43
C TYR A 48 -5.28 8.30 -42.24
N SER A 49 -6.39 8.61 -42.96
CA SER A 49 -7.01 9.93 -42.92
C SER A 49 -7.72 10.21 -41.59
N ASP A 50 -8.28 9.20 -40.98
CA ASP A 50 -8.96 9.30 -39.69
C ASP A 50 -8.94 7.96 -38.90
N ASP A 51 -9.45 8.01 -37.67
CA ASP A 51 -9.54 6.84 -36.80
C ASP A 51 -10.50 5.76 -37.39
N GLY A 52 -11.52 6.16 -38.17
CA GLY A 52 -12.49 5.28 -38.80
C GLY A 52 -11.89 4.47 -39.94
N GLU A 53 -11.06 5.07 -40.77
CA GLU A 53 -10.37 4.37 -41.87
C GLU A 53 -9.37 3.32 -41.31
N ALA A 54 -8.60 3.68 -40.28
CA ALA A 54 -7.69 2.75 -39.62
C ALA A 54 -8.45 1.55 -39.01
N ARG A 55 -9.65 1.78 -38.49
CA ARG A 55 -10.50 0.73 -37.95
C ARG A 55 -11.08 -0.18 -39.04
N LEU A 56 -11.51 0.40 -40.18
CA LEU A 56 -11.99 -0.35 -41.31
C LEU A 56 -10.92 -1.30 -41.84
N ALA A 57 -9.67 -0.81 -42.00
CA ALA A 57 -8.53 -1.62 -42.40
C ALA A 57 -8.23 -2.78 -41.43
N TYR A 58 -8.47 -2.58 -40.13
CA TYR A 58 -8.38 -3.64 -39.14
C TYR A 58 -9.54 -4.67 -39.28
N ASP A 59 -10.77 -4.22 -39.49
CA ASP A 59 -11.93 -5.11 -39.64
C ASP A 59 -11.85 -5.92 -40.95
N GLU A 60 -11.21 -5.40 -41.99
CA GLU A 60 -10.89 -6.10 -43.25
C GLU A 60 -9.68 -7.04 -43.12
N GLY A 61 -8.97 -7.03 -42.01
CA GLY A 61 -7.80 -7.90 -41.73
C GLY A 61 -6.50 -7.45 -42.35
N GLU A 62 -6.41 -6.22 -42.84
CA GLU A 62 -5.17 -5.63 -43.37
C GLU A 62 -4.20 -5.16 -42.30
N LEU A 63 -4.70 -4.91 -41.10
CA LEU A 63 -3.93 -4.41 -39.94
C LEU A 63 -4.13 -5.29 -38.71
N ASP A 64 -3.05 -5.44 -37.94
CA ASP A 64 -3.09 -6.00 -36.60
C ASP A 64 -3.19 -4.90 -35.53
N LEU A 65 -3.69 -5.25 -34.35
CA LEU A 65 -3.88 -4.32 -33.23
C LEU A 65 -2.61 -3.61 -32.75
N HIS A 66 -1.44 -4.25 -32.92
CA HIS A 66 -0.17 -3.80 -32.41
C HIS A 66 0.72 -3.08 -33.45
N VAL A 67 0.31 -3.09 -34.70
CA VAL A 67 1.09 -2.45 -35.78
C VAL A 67 1.08 -0.93 -35.60
N PRO A 68 2.25 -0.29 -35.56
CA PRO A 68 2.34 1.17 -35.48
C PRO A 68 1.81 1.80 -36.78
N ILE A 69 0.94 2.76 -36.64
CA ILE A 69 0.32 3.52 -37.74
C ILE A 69 0.41 5.02 -37.49
N LEU A 70 0.27 5.81 -38.54
CA LEU A 70 0.09 7.25 -38.46
C LEU A 70 -1.35 7.60 -38.84
N VAL A 71 -2.02 8.34 -37.96
CA VAL A 71 -3.39 8.77 -38.20
C VAL A 71 -3.43 10.29 -38.16
N ARG A 72 -4.10 10.88 -39.14
CA ARG A 72 -4.32 12.32 -39.19
C ARG A 72 -5.43 12.67 -38.20
N ARG A 73 -5.11 13.50 -37.22
CA ARG A 73 -6.08 14.07 -36.29
C ARG A 73 -6.24 15.55 -36.51
N THR A 74 -7.48 16.00 -36.43
CA THR A 74 -7.87 17.39 -36.58
C THR A 74 -8.42 17.88 -35.25
N MET A 75 -7.93 19.02 -34.79
CA MET A 75 -8.47 19.71 -33.60
C MET A 75 -8.66 21.17 -33.92
N GLU A 76 -9.67 21.78 -33.31
CA GLU A 76 -9.91 23.22 -33.40
C GLU A 76 -9.14 23.91 -32.26
N VAL A 77 -8.23 24.78 -32.63
CA VAL A 77 -7.38 25.56 -31.73
C VAL A 77 -7.49 27.03 -32.13
N ASP A 78 -7.92 27.86 -31.20
CA ASP A 78 -8.10 29.31 -31.43
C ASP A 78 -9.02 29.67 -32.62
N GLY A 79 -10.00 28.78 -32.93
CA GLY A 79 -10.92 28.94 -34.07
C GLY A 79 -10.34 28.48 -35.42
N GLU A 80 -9.12 27.95 -35.46
CA GLU A 80 -8.51 27.36 -36.65
C GLU A 80 -8.46 25.84 -36.55
N GLN A 81 -8.76 25.15 -37.66
CA GLN A 81 -8.58 23.71 -37.74
C GLN A 81 -7.11 23.38 -37.99
N ARG A 82 -6.47 22.78 -37.00
CA ARG A 82 -5.10 22.28 -37.11
C ARG A 82 -5.07 20.77 -37.28
N HIS A 83 -4.16 20.29 -38.10
CA HIS A 83 -4.00 18.85 -38.38
C HIS A 83 -2.60 18.38 -37.98
N LYS A 84 -2.52 17.16 -37.42
CA LYS A 84 -1.24 16.53 -37.11
C LYS A 84 -1.32 15.02 -37.39
N LEU A 85 -0.21 14.44 -37.88
CA LEU A 85 -0.05 13.00 -37.96
C LEU A 85 0.42 12.48 -36.60
N VAL A 86 -0.40 11.65 -35.97
CA VAL A 86 -0.13 11.07 -34.64
C VAL A 86 0.27 9.60 -34.81
N ARG A 87 1.41 9.23 -34.22
CA ARG A 87 1.86 7.84 -34.17
C ARG A 87 1.08 7.09 -33.10
N THR A 88 0.34 6.07 -33.53
CA THR A 88 -0.50 5.28 -32.63
C THR A 88 -0.62 3.82 -33.14
N THR A 89 -1.48 3.03 -32.53
CA THR A 89 -1.86 1.69 -33.00
C THR A 89 -3.38 1.58 -33.03
N VAL A 90 -3.92 0.69 -33.86
CA VAL A 90 -5.38 0.47 -33.93
C VAL A 90 -5.94 0.06 -32.57
N GLY A 91 -5.21 -0.73 -31.79
CA GLY A 91 -5.62 -1.12 -30.44
C GLY A 91 -5.80 0.08 -29.50
N ARG A 92 -4.92 1.09 -29.56
CA ARG A 92 -5.06 2.34 -28.79
C ARG A 92 -6.25 3.17 -29.23
N LEU A 93 -6.49 3.27 -30.54
CA LEU A 93 -7.67 3.99 -31.08
C LEU A 93 -8.96 3.35 -30.57
N ILE A 94 -9.10 2.04 -30.71
CA ILE A 94 -10.26 1.30 -30.22
C ILE A 94 -10.44 1.47 -28.72
N PHE A 95 -9.36 1.45 -27.93
CA PHE A 95 -9.45 1.62 -26.48
C PHE A 95 -9.93 3.03 -26.10
N ASN A 96 -9.44 4.07 -26.77
CA ASN A 96 -9.79 5.47 -26.48
C ASN A 96 -11.20 5.86 -26.95
N GLU A 97 -11.81 5.16 -27.91
CA GLU A 97 -13.10 5.53 -28.52
C GLU A 97 -14.23 5.74 -27.50
N GLY A 98 -14.26 4.99 -26.40
CA GLY A 98 -15.31 5.13 -25.38
C GLY A 98 -14.85 5.82 -24.10
N ILE A 99 -13.69 6.49 -24.13
CA ILE A 99 -13.13 7.20 -22.99
C ILE A 99 -13.16 8.70 -23.30
N PRO A 100 -13.67 9.56 -22.40
CA PRO A 100 -13.60 11.00 -22.58
C PRO A 100 -12.15 11.47 -22.81
N GLN A 101 -11.95 12.33 -23.81
CA GLN A 101 -10.62 12.78 -24.24
C GLN A 101 -10.17 14.06 -23.53
N ASP A 102 -10.66 14.27 -22.32
CA ASP A 102 -10.38 15.45 -21.49
C ASP A 102 -9.97 15.09 -20.05
N LEU A 103 -9.59 13.84 -19.78
CA LEU A 103 -9.28 13.36 -18.43
C LEU A 103 -7.98 13.98 -17.83
N GLY A 104 -7.15 14.64 -18.65
CA GLY A 104 -5.95 15.33 -18.20
C GLY A 104 -4.75 14.38 -17.98
N PHE A 105 -4.64 13.34 -18.82
CA PHE A 105 -3.41 12.56 -18.95
C PHE A 105 -2.48 13.13 -20.02
N VAL A 106 -3.04 13.89 -20.96
CA VAL A 106 -2.33 14.59 -22.00
C VAL A 106 -2.47 16.10 -21.76
N ASP A 107 -1.36 16.82 -21.85
CA ASP A 107 -1.39 18.28 -21.81
C ASP A 107 -1.93 18.81 -23.15
N ARG A 108 -3.11 19.43 -23.10
CA ARG A 108 -3.79 19.99 -24.26
C ARG A 108 -3.33 21.42 -24.58
N THR A 109 -2.49 22.01 -23.74
CA THR A 109 -1.90 23.35 -23.98
C THR A 109 -0.62 23.27 -24.80
N ASP A 110 0.07 22.13 -24.79
CA ASP A 110 1.29 21.91 -25.57
C ASP A 110 0.95 21.50 -27.01
N PRO A 111 1.42 22.27 -28.02
CA PRO A 111 1.19 21.98 -29.43
C PRO A 111 1.74 20.64 -29.91
N GLU A 112 2.72 20.06 -29.19
CA GLU A 112 3.29 18.76 -29.56
C GLU A 112 2.42 17.59 -29.13
N THR A 113 1.81 17.66 -27.96
CA THR A 113 1.08 16.54 -27.35
C THR A 113 -0.44 16.66 -27.47
N MET A 114 -0.97 17.84 -27.78
CA MET A 114 -2.42 18.10 -27.80
C MET A 114 -3.24 17.16 -28.70
N PHE A 115 -2.65 16.60 -29.76
CA PHE A 115 -3.31 15.69 -30.71
C PHE A 115 -3.27 14.23 -30.25
N ASP A 116 -2.46 13.89 -29.25
CA ASP A 116 -2.34 12.51 -28.79
C ASP A 116 -3.63 12.01 -28.15
N PRO A 117 -3.93 10.70 -28.28
CA PRO A 117 -5.05 10.11 -27.56
C PRO A 117 -4.78 10.19 -26.06
N GLU A 118 -5.83 10.41 -25.27
CA GLU A 118 -5.73 10.57 -23.82
C GLU A 118 -5.00 9.40 -23.16
N ILE A 119 -5.26 8.18 -23.63
CA ILE A 119 -4.58 6.98 -23.14
C ILE A 119 -3.57 6.51 -24.19
N ASN A 120 -2.31 6.92 -24.02
CA ASN A 120 -1.19 6.53 -24.90
C ASN A 120 -0.17 5.59 -24.22
N PHE A 121 -0.49 5.06 -23.04
CA PHE A 121 0.35 4.16 -22.26
C PHE A 121 -0.28 2.78 -22.09
N ILE A 122 0.52 1.81 -21.61
CA ILE A 122 0.03 0.45 -21.31
C ILE A 122 -0.85 0.50 -20.07
N THR A 123 -2.10 0.04 -20.22
CA THR A 123 -3.11 0.15 -19.18
C THR A 123 -3.22 -1.17 -18.41
N GLY A 124 -2.51 -1.28 -17.28
CA GLY A 124 -2.68 -2.35 -16.31
C GLY A 124 -3.74 -1.99 -15.26
N LYS A 125 -3.92 -2.86 -14.27
CA LYS A 125 -4.91 -2.69 -13.20
C LYS A 125 -4.80 -1.34 -12.48
N LYS A 126 -3.57 -0.90 -12.14
CA LYS A 126 -3.34 0.37 -11.44
C LYS A 126 -3.69 1.59 -12.30
N GLN A 127 -3.29 1.57 -13.57
CA GLN A 127 -3.58 2.64 -14.51
C GLN A 127 -5.07 2.73 -14.81
N LEU A 128 -5.74 1.58 -14.94
CA LEU A 128 -7.19 1.54 -15.12
C LEU A 128 -7.92 2.18 -13.92
N GLY A 129 -7.47 1.90 -12.70
CA GLY A 129 -7.99 2.57 -11.50
C GLY A 129 -7.85 4.08 -11.56
N LYS A 130 -6.69 4.61 -12.00
CA LYS A 130 -6.47 6.05 -12.17
C LYS A 130 -7.37 6.67 -13.25
N ILE A 131 -7.63 5.95 -14.35
CA ILE A 131 -8.53 6.42 -15.41
C ILE A 131 -9.95 6.57 -14.86
N ILE A 132 -10.41 5.56 -14.12
CA ILE A 132 -11.75 5.55 -13.52
C ILE A 132 -11.88 6.67 -12.48
N ASP A 133 -10.90 6.84 -11.60
CA ASP A 133 -10.88 7.89 -10.57
C ASP A 133 -10.98 9.29 -11.20
N LYS A 134 -10.15 9.60 -12.21
CA LYS A 134 -10.23 10.86 -12.95
C LYS A 134 -11.55 11.03 -13.69
N CYS A 135 -12.10 9.95 -14.25
CA CYS A 135 -13.39 10.00 -14.94
C CYS A 135 -14.53 10.33 -13.95
N ILE A 136 -14.54 9.72 -12.77
CA ILE A 136 -15.53 10.01 -11.72
C ILE A 136 -15.40 11.46 -11.23
N THR A 137 -14.18 11.90 -10.99
CA THR A 137 -13.91 13.25 -10.48
C THR A 137 -14.35 14.33 -11.48
N LYS A 138 -14.14 14.11 -12.79
CA LYS A 138 -14.43 15.12 -13.80
C LYS A 138 -15.84 15.06 -14.38
N HIS A 139 -16.35 13.85 -14.62
CA HIS A 139 -17.63 13.63 -15.32
C HIS A 139 -18.75 13.05 -14.44
N GLY A 140 -18.45 12.71 -13.19
CA GLY A 140 -19.42 12.11 -12.27
C GLY A 140 -19.73 10.64 -12.59
N PHE A 141 -20.64 10.06 -11.80
CA PHE A 141 -20.92 8.62 -11.82
C PHE A 141 -21.61 8.12 -13.08
N THR A 142 -22.50 8.90 -13.68
CA THR A 142 -23.30 8.48 -14.84
C THR A 142 -22.42 8.20 -16.07
N VAL A 143 -21.54 9.14 -16.41
CA VAL A 143 -20.60 8.99 -17.53
C VAL A 143 -19.60 7.87 -17.23
N SER A 144 -19.10 7.82 -15.99
CA SER A 144 -18.16 6.79 -15.58
C SER A 144 -18.74 5.38 -15.67
N ALA A 145 -20.03 5.19 -15.36
CA ALA A 145 -20.72 3.91 -15.55
C ALA A 145 -20.70 3.46 -17.02
N THR A 146 -20.98 4.38 -17.95
CA THR A 146 -20.94 4.10 -19.39
C THR A 146 -19.51 3.75 -19.86
N VAL A 147 -18.49 4.46 -19.37
CA VAL A 147 -17.08 4.17 -19.66
C VAL A 147 -16.70 2.78 -19.14
N LEU A 148 -17.08 2.45 -17.91
CA LEU A 148 -16.83 1.13 -17.31
C LEU A 148 -17.48 -0.01 -18.11
N ASP A 149 -18.74 0.17 -18.55
CA ASP A 149 -19.42 -0.82 -19.38
C ASP A 149 -18.75 -0.98 -20.75
N THR A 150 -18.27 0.10 -21.33
CA THR A 150 -17.52 0.05 -22.59
C THR A 150 -16.19 -0.68 -22.44
N ILE A 151 -15.42 -0.38 -21.40
CA ILE A 151 -14.14 -1.05 -21.09
C ILE A 151 -14.38 -2.55 -20.87
N LYS A 152 -15.40 -2.90 -20.07
CA LYS A 152 -15.79 -4.29 -19.80
C LYS A 152 -16.16 -5.04 -21.09
N ALA A 153 -17.04 -4.47 -21.91
CA ALA A 153 -17.48 -5.07 -23.15
C ALA A 153 -16.32 -5.30 -24.14
N ARG A 154 -15.41 -4.32 -24.26
CA ARG A 154 -14.19 -4.45 -25.07
C ARG A 154 -13.26 -5.51 -24.52
N GLY A 155 -13.02 -5.53 -23.21
CA GLY A 155 -12.22 -6.55 -22.56
C GLY A 155 -12.68 -7.96 -22.91
N TYR A 156 -13.97 -8.25 -22.77
CA TYR A 156 -14.55 -9.55 -23.15
C TYR A 156 -14.44 -9.81 -24.65
N LYS A 157 -14.78 -8.85 -25.49
CA LYS A 157 -14.73 -8.98 -26.95
C LYS A 157 -13.32 -9.36 -27.44
N PHE A 158 -12.29 -8.61 -26.99
CA PHE A 158 -10.92 -8.82 -27.45
C PHE A 158 -10.25 -10.02 -26.79
N SER A 159 -10.59 -10.34 -25.54
CA SER A 159 -10.14 -11.60 -24.91
C SER A 159 -10.65 -12.83 -25.68
N THR A 160 -11.91 -12.81 -26.11
CA THR A 160 -12.50 -13.89 -26.93
C THR A 160 -11.88 -13.95 -28.32
N ARG A 161 -11.71 -12.81 -29.00
CA ARG A 161 -11.08 -12.75 -30.35
C ARG A 161 -9.62 -13.17 -30.32
N GLY A 162 -8.87 -12.73 -29.29
CA GLY A 162 -7.48 -13.11 -29.08
C GLY A 162 -7.28 -14.56 -28.66
N ALA A 163 -8.38 -15.30 -28.38
CA ALA A 163 -8.35 -16.70 -27.94
C ALA A 163 -7.36 -16.93 -26.80
N LEU A 164 -7.31 -16.00 -25.84
CA LEU A 164 -6.38 -16.07 -24.70
C LEU A 164 -6.72 -17.29 -23.85
N THR A 165 -5.82 -18.26 -23.86
CA THR A 165 -5.94 -19.52 -23.13
C THR A 165 -4.59 -19.90 -22.54
N VAL A 166 -4.59 -20.84 -21.60
CA VAL A 166 -3.37 -21.33 -20.95
C VAL A 166 -3.09 -22.75 -21.40
N SER A 167 -1.91 -22.99 -21.91
CA SER A 167 -1.40 -24.32 -22.25
C SER A 167 -0.17 -24.67 -21.39
N ILE A 168 0.09 -25.97 -21.24
CA ILE A 168 1.34 -26.45 -20.61
C ILE A 168 2.57 -25.97 -21.41
N HIS A 169 2.43 -25.78 -22.72
CA HIS A 169 3.52 -25.30 -23.59
C HIS A 169 3.88 -23.83 -23.34
N ASP A 170 2.94 -23.02 -22.85
CA ASP A 170 3.17 -21.60 -22.52
C ASP A 170 4.09 -21.43 -21.32
N MET A 171 4.26 -22.49 -20.52
CA MET A 171 5.15 -22.49 -19.35
C MET A 171 6.59 -22.82 -19.78
N THR A 172 7.32 -21.84 -20.26
CA THR A 172 8.70 -22.03 -20.71
C THR A 172 9.66 -22.13 -19.52
N VAL A 173 10.41 -23.24 -19.43
CA VAL A 173 11.42 -23.43 -18.39
C VAL A 173 12.71 -22.69 -18.79
N PRO A 174 13.30 -21.84 -17.95
CA PRO A 174 14.52 -21.12 -18.27
C PRO A 174 15.70 -22.08 -18.46
N PRO A 175 16.45 -21.98 -19.56
CA PRO A 175 17.57 -22.89 -19.84
C PRO A 175 18.72 -22.73 -18.85
N GLN A 176 18.80 -21.61 -18.15
CA GLN A 176 19.83 -21.31 -17.14
C GLN A 176 19.59 -22.03 -15.79
N LYS A 177 18.39 -22.55 -15.54
CA LYS A 177 17.98 -23.20 -14.28
C LYS A 177 18.97 -24.30 -13.81
N PRO A 178 19.38 -25.29 -14.64
CA PRO A 178 20.29 -26.34 -14.18
C PRO A 178 21.63 -25.81 -13.71
N ALA A 179 22.19 -24.81 -14.42
CA ALA A 179 23.47 -24.21 -14.07
C ALA A 179 23.43 -23.46 -12.74
N LEU A 180 22.35 -22.69 -12.49
CA LEU A 180 22.15 -21.96 -11.23
C LEU A 180 22.01 -22.93 -10.04
N ILE A 181 21.21 -23.98 -10.19
CA ILE A 181 21.03 -24.99 -9.15
C ILE A 181 22.39 -25.70 -8.84
N ALA A 182 23.13 -26.11 -9.85
CA ALA A 182 24.42 -26.76 -9.67
C ALA A 182 25.48 -25.86 -9.00
N ALA A 183 25.44 -24.55 -9.26
CA ALA A 183 26.31 -23.59 -8.59
C ALA A 183 25.98 -23.51 -7.08
N THR A 184 24.71 -23.42 -6.73
CA THR A 184 24.26 -23.38 -5.33
C THR A 184 24.55 -24.68 -4.58
N GLU A 185 24.39 -25.84 -5.21
CA GLU A 185 24.78 -27.13 -4.61
C GLU A 185 26.25 -27.17 -4.22
N LYS A 186 27.13 -26.64 -5.09
CA LYS A 186 28.57 -26.54 -4.77
C LYS A 186 28.84 -25.60 -3.60
N GLU A 187 28.07 -24.52 -3.47
CA GLU A 187 28.17 -23.59 -2.34
C GLU A 187 27.72 -24.25 -1.04
N ILE A 188 26.62 -24.98 -1.05
CA ILE A 188 26.10 -25.72 0.12
C ILE A 188 27.08 -26.77 0.59
N VAL A 189 27.73 -27.50 -0.34
CA VAL A 189 28.80 -28.46 0.01
C VAL A 189 29.98 -27.77 0.73
N LYS A 190 30.30 -26.51 0.37
CA LYS A 190 31.34 -25.74 1.07
C LYS A 190 30.88 -25.36 2.50
N ILE A 191 29.63 -24.91 2.66
CA ILE A 191 29.05 -24.58 3.96
C ILE A 191 29.04 -25.82 4.87
N ASP A 192 28.60 -26.96 4.36
CA ASP A 192 28.61 -28.24 5.12
C ASP A 192 30.03 -28.68 5.53
N ARG A 193 31.02 -28.45 4.68
CA ARG A 193 32.43 -28.72 5.03
C ARG A 193 32.93 -27.82 6.14
N GLN A 194 32.54 -26.53 6.14
CA GLN A 194 32.90 -25.59 7.21
C GLN A 194 32.24 -26.00 8.53
N TYR A 195 30.97 -26.39 8.50
CA TYR A 195 30.26 -26.91 9.66
C TYR A 195 30.94 -28.19 10.21
N LYS A 196 31.23 -29.16 9.38
CA LYS A 196 31.94 -30.40 9.78
C LYS A 196 33.35 -30.15 10.36
N ARG A 197 33.99 -29.04 10.01
CA ARG A 197 35.26 -28.60 10.58
C ARG A 197 35.11 -27.79 11.87
N GLY A 198 33.87 -27.52 12.33
CA GLY A 198 33.61 -26.77 13.54
C GLY A 198 33.71 -25.25 13.43
N PHE A 199 33.80 -24.70 12.21
CA PHE A 199 33.86 -23.23 11.99
C PHE A 199 32.51 -22.57 12.07
N LEU A 200 31.42 -23.31 11.94
CA LEU A 200 30.05 -22.80 11.96
C LEU A 200 29.23 -23.55 13.00
N THR A 201 28.32 -22.84 13.66
CA THR A 201 27.28 -23.44 14.48
C THR A 201 26.18 -24.04 13.58
N ASN A 202 25.33 -24.91 14.12
CA ASN A 202 24.21 -25.49 13.35
C ASN A 202 23.22 -24.42 12.88
N ASP A 203 22.98 -23.39 13.70
CA ASP A 203 22.05 -22.31 13.37
C ASP A 203 22.61 -21.37 12.29
N GLU A 204 23.90 -21.14 12.30
CA GLU A 204 24.58 -20.39 11.22
C GLU A 204 24.56 -21.15 9.91
N ARG A 205 24.90 -22.46 9.95
CA ARG A 205 24.78 -23.33 8.78
C ARG A 205 23.38 -23.29 8.19
N TYR A 206 22.35 -23.47 9.04
CA TYR A 206 20.96 -23.41 8.63
C TYR A 206 20.63 -22.08 7.93
N ARG A 207 20.99 -20.95 8.55
CA ARG A 207 20.75 -19.62 7.97
C ARG A 207 21.43 -19.44 6.61
N LEU A 208 22.68 -19.83 6.48
CA LEU A 208 23.43 -19.72 5.23
C LEU A 208 22.85 -20.60 4.11
N VAL A 209 22.42 -21.82 4.43
CA VAL A 209 21.76 -22.72 3.47
C VAL A 209 20.43 -22.14 2.99
N VAL A 210 19.60 -21.64 3.90
CA VAL A 210 18.32 -21.01 3.54
C VAL A 210 18.54 -19.79 2.66
N GLN A 211 19.48 -18.90 3.00
CA GLN A 211 19.82 -17.72 2.22
C GLN A 211 20.32 -18.07 0.80
N ALA A 212 21.17 -19.09 0.68
CA ALA A 212 21.67 -19.55 -0.61
C ALA A 212 20.52 -20.02 -1.51
N TRP A 213 19.56 -20.80 -0.97
CA TRP A 213 18.42 -21.26 -1.75
C TRP A 213 17.41 -20.15 -2.05
N GLU A 214 17.20 -19.20 -1.16
CA GLU A 214 16.36 -18.02 -1.43
C GLU A 214 16.92 -17.19 -2.58
N LYS A 215 18.23 -16.91 -2.54
CA LYS A 215 18.93 -16.22 -3.62
C LYS A 215 18.76 -16.95 -4.95
N THR A 216 19.04 -18.26 -4.98
CA THR A 216 18.90 -19.07 -6.19
C THR A 216 17.46 -19.07 -6.71
N THR A 217 16.48 -19.16 -5.82
CA THR A 217 15.08 -19.12 -6.20
C THR A 217 14.72 -17.78 -6.87
N LYS A 218 15.29 -16.69 -6.37
CA LYS A 218 15.15 -15.36 -6.98
C LYS A 218 15.83 -15.29 -8.35
N ASP A 219 17.08 -15.72 -8.43
CA ASP A 219 17.87 -15.70 -9.68
C ASP A 219 17.21 -16.52 -10.79
N VAL A 220 16.66 -17.70 -10.47
CA VAL A 220 15.91 -18.54 -11.43
C VAL A 220 14.57 -17.87 -11.82
N THR A 221 13.93 -17.14 -10.90
CA THR A 221 12.70 -16.39 -11.19
C THR A 221 12.98 -15.23 -12.15
N ASP A 222 14.04 -14.48 -11.91
CA ASP A 222 14.46 -13.36 -12.74
C ASP A 222 14.85 -13.86 -14.15
N ALA A 223 15.57 -14.98 -14.23
CA ALA A 223 15.88 -15.65 -15.49
C ALA A 223 14.61 -16.09 -16.23
N LEU A 224 13.60 -16.60 -15.54
CA LEU A 224 12.30 -16.97 -16.13
C LEU A 224 11.59 -15.74 -16.71
N MET A 225 11.48 -14.66 -15.94
CA MET A 225 10.80 -13.45 -16.40
C MET A 225 11.47 -12.81 -17.62
N ASN A 226 12.78 -12.95 -17.76
CA ASN A 226 13.53 -12.46 -18.92
C ASN A 226 13.37 -13.34 -20.17
N VAL A 227 13.06 -14.61 -20.02
CA VAL A 227 12.90 -15.58 -21.13
C VAL A 227 11.45 -15.63 -21.61
N LEU A 228 10.48 -15.30 -20.77
CA LEU A 228 9.07 -15.31 -21.14
C LEU A 228 8.78 -14.23 -22.20
N ASP A 229 8.14 -14.66 -23.29
CA ASP A 229 7.66 -13.74 -24.32
C ASP A 229 6.57 -12.81 -23.76
N ARG A 230 6.63 -11.55 -24.15
CA ARG A 230 5.66 -10.51 -23.77
C ARG A 230 4.23 -10.85 -24.21
N TYR A 231 4.08 -11.60 -25.29
CA TYR A 231 2.78 -12.07 -25.81
C TYR A 231 2.36 -13.44 -25.27
N ASN A 232 3.11 -14.01 -24.34
CA ASN A 232 2.72 -15.23 -23.66
C ASN A 232 1.46 -14.97 -22.80
N PRO A 233 0.37 -15.76 -22.95
CA PRO A 233 -0.88 -15.53 -22.20
C PRO A 233 -0.70 -15.48 -20.68
N ILE A 234 0.19 -16.32 -20.13
CA ILE A 234 0.45 -16.35 -18.69
C ILE A 234 1.13 -15.05 -18.25
N TRP A 235 2.12 -14.58 -19.03
CA TRP A 235 2.81 -13.32 -18.77
C TRP A 235 1.83 -12.14 -18.85
N MET A 236 1.01 -12.08 -19.90
CA MET A 236 0.01 -11.01 -20.09
C MET A 236 -1.00 -10.94 -18.96
N MET A 237 -1.50 -12.08 -18.46
CA MET A 237 -2.44 -12.11 -17.34
C MET A 237 -1.81 -11.60 -16.03
N ALA A 238 -0.56 -11.94 -15.78
CA ALA A 238 0.14 -11.52 -14.56
C ALA A 238 0.61 -10.06 -14.61
N ASP A 239 1.19 -9.63 -15.75
CA ASP A 239 1.70 -8.26 -15.94
C ASP A 239 0.57 -7.22 -15.93
N SER A 240 -0.56 -7.53 -16.57
CA SER A 240 -1.75 -6.67 -16.53
C SER A 240 -2.37 -6.54 -15.13
N GLY A 241 -2.03 -7.43 -14.20
CA GLY A 241 -2.63 -7.50 -12.87
C GLY A 241 -4.05 -8.08 -12.85
N ALA A 242 -4.51 -8.67 -13.96
CA ALA A 242 -5.84 -9.28 -14.06
C ALA A 242 -5.93 -10.55 -13.20
N ARG A 243 -4.97 -11.46 -13.35
CA ARG A 243 -4.91 -12.71 -12.57
C ARG A 243 -3.51 -13.27 -12.54
N GLY A 244 -3.17 -13.85 -11.38
CA GLY A 244 -1.85 -14.46 -11.18
C GLY A 244 -0.83 -13.49 -10.59
N SER A 245 0.27 -14.07 -10.15
CA SER A 245 1.43 -13.35 -9.61
C SER A 245 2.72 -14.01 -10.08
N THR A 246 3.81 -13.27 -10.05
CA THR A 246 5.15 -13.81 -10.35
C THR A 246 5.49 -15.04 -9.51
N ALA A 247 5.02 -15.10 -8.25
CA ALA A 247 5.22 -16.25 -7.38
C ALA A 247 4.50 -17.51 -7.89
N GLN A 248 3.32 -17.36 -8.49
CA GLN A 248 2.59 -18.49 -9.10
C GLN A 248 3.26 -18.96 -10.39
N ILE A 249 3.70 -18.04 -11.25
CA ILE A 249 4.44 -18.37 -12.48
C ILE A 249 5.74 -19.09 -12.13
N ARG A 250 6.43 -18.63 -11.09
CA ARG A 250 7.64 -19.29 -10.57
C ARG A 250 7.40 -20.77 -10.24
N GLN A 251 6.32 -21.08 -9.54
CA GLN A 251 5.98 -22.45 -9.17
C GLN A 251 5.64 -23.32 -10.38
N LEU A 252 5.07 -22.72 -11.43
CA LEU A 252 4.69 -23.42 -12.66
C LEU A 252 5.90 -23.75 -13.55
N ALA A 253 6.83 -22.82 -13.73
CA ALA A 253 7.87 -22.90 -14.77
C ALA A 253 9.32 -22.77 -14.28
N ALA A 254 9.56 -22.16 -13.10
CA ALA A 254 10.91 -21.98 -12.57
C ALA A 254 11.28 -23.07 -11.54
N MET A 255 11.18 -22.75 -10.27
CA MET A 255 11.48 -23.60 -9.13
C MET A 255 10.48 -23.30 -8.01
N ARG A 256 9.91 -24.31 -7.39
CA ARG A 256 8.97 -24.10 -6.29
C ARG A 256 9.64 -23.48 -5.06
N GLY A 257 10.86 -23.91 -4.75
CA GLY A 257 11.69 -23.33 -3.70
C GLY A 257 11.52 -23.97 -2.33
N LEU A 258 11.85 -23.21 -1.29
CA LEU A 258 11.79 -23.67 0.09
C LEU A 258 10.34 -23.76 0.59
N MET A 259 10.07 -24.79 1.40
CA MET A 259 8.76 -25.04 2.01
C MET A 259 8.83 -24.84 3.52
N ALA A 260 7.72 -24.41 4.11
CA ALA A 260 7.58 -24.34 5.56
C ALA A 260 7.08 -25.68 6.14
N ASP A 261 7.64 -26.08 7.27
CA ASP A 261 7.16 -27.23 8.05
C ASP A 261 5.88 -26.85 8.82
N THR A 262 5.25 -27.82 9.45
CA THR A 262 4.04 -27.63 10.29
C THR A 262 4.28 -26.67 11.46
N SER A 263 5.51 -26.56 11.95
CA SER A 263 5.92 -25.59 12.99
C SER A 263 6.13 -24.16 12.46
N GLY A 264 6.13 -23.94 11.13
CA GLY A 264 6.47 -22.67 10.50
C GLY A 264 7.96 -22.50 10.19
N ARG A 265 8.84 -23.45 10.59
CA ARG A 265 10.26 -23.40 10.26
C ARG A 265 10.48 -23.79 8.81
N THR A 266 11.37 -23.12 8.11
CA THR A 266 11.75 -23.44 6.71
C THR A 266 12.51 -24.77 6.65
N ILE A 267 12.09 -25.66 5.74
CA ILE A 267 12.77 -26.92 5.48
C ILE A 267 14.00 -26.62 4.64
N GLU A 268 15.18 -27.12 5.06
CA GLU A 268 16.47 -26.85 4.38
C GLU A 268 16.53 -27.43 2.96
N ILE A 269 15.74 -28.45 2.66
CA ILE A 269 15.70 -29.13 1.36
C ILE A 269 14.67 -28.40 0.48
N PRO A 270 15.09 -27.70 -0.59
CA PRO A 270 14.16 -27.03 -1.47
C PRO A 270 13.51 -27.99 -2.45
N ILE A 271 12.36 -27.62 -2.97
CA ILE A 271 11.74 -28.24 -4.14
C ILE A 271 12.37 -27.60 -5.38
N LYS A 272 13.27 -28.33 -6.04
CA LYS A 272 14.00 -27.85 -7.24
C LYS A 272 13.14 -27.92 -8.50
N SER A 273 12.19 -28.85 -8.52
CA SER A 273 11.28 -29.07 -9.64
C SER A 273 10.18 -28.00 -9.68
N ASN A 274 9.56 -27.84 -10.83
CA ASN A 274 8.36 -27.05 -11.05
C ASN A 274 7.18 -27.98 -11.41
N PHE A 275 5.98 -27.41 -11.51
CA PHE A 275 4.79 -28.22 -11.83
C PHE A 275 4.79 -28.72 -13.27
N ARG A 276 5.46 -28.03 -14.21
CA ARG A 276 5.58 -28.47 -15.59
C ARG A 276 6.44 -29.73 -15.72
N GLU A 277 7.57 -29.77 -15.02
CA GLU A 277 8.50 -30.93 -15.01
C GLU A 277 7.95 -32.10 -14.17
N GLY A 278 7.06 -31.80 -13.24
CA GLY A 278 6.58 -32.74 -12.24
C GLY A 278 7.50 -32.82 -11.03
N LEU A 279 6.93 -33.20 -9.89
CA LEU A 279 7.64 -33.31 -8.63
C LEU A 279 8.09 -34.78 -8.41
N SER A 280 9.27 -34.96 -7.82
CA SER A 280 9.68 -36.26 -7.32
C SER A 280 8.81 -36.68 -6.13
N VAL A 281 8.80 -37.96 -5.78
CA VAL A 281 7.98 -38.49 -4.67
C VAL A 281 8.28 -37.77 -3.35
N LEU A 282 9.55 -37.51 -3.08
CA LEU A 282 9.98 -36.80 -1.87
C LEU A 282 9.52 -35.34 -1.88
N GLU A 283 9.70 -34.65 -2.98
CA GLU A 283 9.27 -33.25 -3.16
C GLU A 283 7.74 -33.12 -3.05
N TYR A 284 7.02 -34.08 -3.63
CA TYR A 284 5.56 -34.14 -3.52
C TYR A 284 5.11 -34.31 -2.05
N PHE A 285 5.76 -35.20 -1.29
CA PHE A 285 5.45 -35.40 0.11
C PHE A 285 5.70 -34.14 0.95
N ILE A 286 6.84 -33.48 0.76
CA ILE A 286 7.15 -32.20 1.43
C ILE A 286 6.09 -31.15 1.07
N SER A 287 5.76 -31.04 -0.21
CA SER A 287 4.75 -30.13 -0.74
C SER A 287 3.36 -30.37 -0.13
N SER A 288 2.95 -31.64 0.00
CA SER A 288 1.62 -32.00 0.52
C SER A 288 1.44 -31.62 1.99
N ARG A 289 2.51 -31.69 2.79
CA ARG A 289 2.48 -31.26 4.21
C ARG A 289 2.21 -29.75 4.32
N GLY A 290 2.91 -28.94 3.52
CA GLY A 290 2.69 -27.50 3.48
C GLY A 290 1.28 -27.13 2.99
N ALA A 291 0.80 -27.79 1.95
CA ALA A 291 -0.56 -27.57 1.45
C ALA A 291 -1.65 -27.94 2.48
N ARG A 292 -1.48 -29.07 3.19
CA ARG A 292 -2.42 -29.48 4.26
C ARG A 292 -2.43 -28.44 5.39
N LYS A 293 -1.27 -27.95 5.82
CA LYS A 293 -1.17 -26.88 6.82
C LYS A 293 -1.91 -25.64 6.35
N GLY A 294 -1.66 -25.19 5.10
CA GLY A 294 -2.33 -24.01 4.55
C GLY A 294 -3.86 -24.16 4.51
N MET A 295 -4.39 -25.33 4.14
CA MET A 295 -5.83 -25.59 4.16
C MET A 295 -6.40 -25.56 5.58
N ALA A 296 -5.74 -26.21 6.54
CA ALA A 296 -6.16 -26.23 7.94
C ALA A 296 -6.12 -24.81 8.55
N ASP A 297 -5.03 -24.08 8.34
CA ASP A 297 -4.88 -22.71 8.82
C ASP A 297 -5.96 -21.79 8.23
N THR A 298 -6.28 -21.92 6.94
CA THR A 298 -7.36 -21.15 6.30
C THR A 298 -8.71 -21.42 6.96
N ALA A 299 -9.05 -22.70 7.16
CA ALA A 299 -10.33 -23.09 7.73
C ALA A 299 -10.50 -22.60 9.20
N LEU A 300 -9.45 -22.71 10.01
CA LEU A 300 -9.49 -22.29 11.41
C LEU A 300 -9.51 -20.76 11.56
N ARG A 301 -8.67 -20.05 10.80
CA ARG A 301 -8.51 -18.60 10.95
C ARG A 301 -9.65 -17.79 10.33
N THR A 302 -10.46 -18.38 9.45
CA THR A 302 -11.70 -17.74 8.98
C THR A 302 -12.64 -17.46 10.15
N ALA A 303 -12.74 -18.40 11.10
CA ALA A 303 -13.53 -18.21 12.32
C ALA A 303 -12.96 -17.10 13.20
N ASP A 304 -11.63 -17.03 13.37
CA ASP A 304 -10.95 -15.99 14.16
C ASP A 304 -11.19 -14.59 13.56
N SER A 305 -11.06 -14.46 12.24
CA SER A 305 -11.35 -13.20 11.53
C SER A 305 -12.80 -12.77 11.69
N GLY A 306 -13.76 -13.70 11.57
CA GLY A 306 -15.17 -13.43 11.80
C GLY A 306 -15.46 -12.99 13.24
N TYR A 307 -14.83 -13.63 14.21
CA TYR A 307 -14.97 -13.28 15.62
C TYR A 307 -14.33 -11.92 15.94
N LEU A 308 -13.17 -11.60 15.36
CA LEU A 308 -12.57 -10.26 15.48
C LEU A 308 -13.52 -9.19 14.91
N THR A 309 -14.05 -9.40 13.71
CA THR A 309 -15.00 -8.47 13.09
C THR A 309 -16.21 -8.21 13.97
N ARG A 310 -16.81 -9.27 14.55
CA ARG A 310 -17.94 -9.15 15.46
C ARG A 310 -17.59 -8.29 16.68
N ARG A 311 -16.45 -8.52 17.33
CA ARG A 311 -16.02 -7.72 18.49
C ARG A 311 -15.79 -6.25 18.14
N LEU A 312 -15.20 -5.99 16.96
CA LEU A 312 -15.02 -4.62 16.48
C LEU A 312 -16.36 -3.92 16.24
N VAL A 313 -17.34 -4.62 15.65
CA VAL A 313 -18.70 -4.09 15.47
C VAL A 313 -19.34 -3.81 16.83
N ASP A 314 -19.27 -4.75 17.79
CA ASP A 314 -19.88 -4.58 19.11
C ASP A 314 -19.32 -3.34 19.85
N VAL A 315 -18.02 -3.03 19.70
CA VAL A 315 -17.37 -1.86 20.32
C VAL A 315 -17.70 -0.56 19.59
N SER A 316 -17.82 -0.59 18.26
CA SER A 316 -17.94 0.63 17.44
C SER A 316 -19.34 0.95 16.92
N GLN A 317 -20.34 0.09 17.12
CA GLN A 317 -21.69 0.28 16.59
C GLN A 317 -22.36 1.61 17.02
N GLU A 318 -21.97 2.16 18.16
CA GLU A 318 -22.50 3.43 18.67
C GLU A 318 -21.91 4.66 17.99
N VAL A 319 -20.81 4.48 17.21
CA VAL A 319 -20.14 5.58 16.53
C VAL A 319 -20.89 5.93 15.24
N ILE A 320 -21.71 6.96 15.33
CA ILE A 320 -22.55 7.47 14.24
C ILE A 320 -22.22 8.96 14.08
N ILE A 321 -22.34 9.50 12.87
CA ILE A 321 -22.25 10.95 12.64
C ILE A 321 -23.49 11.60 13.20
N ARG A 322 -23.33 12.48 14.21
CA ARG A 322 -24.45 13.11 14.90
C ARG A 322 -24.55 14.62 14.77
N GLU A 323 -23.47 15.26 14.41
CA GLU A 323 -23.38 16.71 14.28
C GLU A 323 -22.43 17.09 13.14
N HIS A 324 -22.61 18.28 12.60
CA HIS A 324 -21.81 18.76 11.49
C HIS A 324 -20.40 19.15 11.95
N ASP A 325 -20.27 19.88 13.05
CA ASP A 325 -18.99 20.38 13.56
C ASP A 325 -18.97 20.41 15.09
N CYS A 326 -17.98 19.80 15.72
CA CYS A 326 -17.79 19.82 17.17
C CYS A 326 -16.98 21.04 17.67
N GLY A 327 -16.43 21.85 16.76
CA GLY A 327 -15.67 23.06 17.12
C GLY A 327 -14.27 22.81 17.70
N THR A 328 -13.74 21.59 17.63
CA THR A 328 -12.41 21.28 18.20
C THR A 328 -11.31 22.09 17.53
N HIS A 329 -10.33 22.51 18.32
CA HIS A 329 -9.06 23.09 17.86
C HIS A 329 -7.89 22.10 17.95
N ASP A 330 -8.16 20.88 18.39
CA ASP A 330 -7.16 19.81 18.44
C ASP A 330 -7.16 19.00 17.15
N GLY A 331 -5.97 18.56 16.73
CA GLY A 331 -5.79 17.78 15.52
C GLY A 331 -4.66 16.77 15.63
N ILE A 332 -4.37 16.15 14.51
CA ILE A 332 -3.24 15.25 14.32
C ILE A 332 -2.31 15.88 13.28
N LEU A 333 -1.01 15.81 13.54
CA LEU A 333 -0.02 16.24 12.56
C LEU A 333 0.09 15.20 11.44
N ALA A 334 -0.35 15.58 10.25
CA ALA A 334 -0.19 14.77 9.05
C ALA A 334 1.11 15.12 8.34
N SER A 335 1.95 14.12 8.13
CA SER A 335 3.18 14.19 7.35
C SER A 335 3.34 12.90 6.56
N GLU A 336 4.26 12.85 5.63
CA GLU A 336 4.64 11.64 4.92
C GLU A 336 5.15 10.56 5.89
N ILE A 337 4.73 9.31 5.69
CA ILE A 337 5.21 8.17 6.47
C ILE A 337 6.30 7.45 5.68
N VAL A 338 7.52 7.49 6.20
CA VAL A 338 8.69 6.82 5.61
C VAL A 338 9.21 5.73 6.55
N GLU A 339 9.33 4.50 6.08
CA GLU A 339 9.93 3.38 6.82
C GLU A 339 11.09 2.79 6.01
N ASN A 340 12.26 2.68 6.62
CA ASN A 340 13.48 2.17 5.98
C ASN A 340 13.87 2.90 4.66
N GLY A 341 13.55 4.19 4.53
CA GLY A 341 13.84 4.98 3.34
C GLY A 341 12.85 4.77 2.17
N GLN A 342 11.79 4.03 2.39
CA GLN A 342 10.68 3.91 1.44
C GLN A 342 9.47 4.66 1.96
N VAL A 343 8.85 5.44 1.08
CA VAL A 343 7.58 6.11 1.37
C VAL A 343 6.49 5.06 1.41
N ILE A 344 5.86 4.91 2.58
CA ILE A 344 4.76 3.99 2.80
C ILE A 344 3.44 4.66 2.44
N GLU A 345 3.28 5.91 2.84
CA GLU A 345 2.09 6.71 2.60
C GLU A 345 2.48 8.14 2.28
N THR A 346 2.02 8.61 1.13
CA THR A 346 2.33 9.95 0.66
C THR A 346 1.56 11.01 1.46
N PHE A 347 2.09 12.21 1.52
CA PHE A 347 1.43 13.34 2.17
C PHE A 347 0.02 13.58 1.62
N GLY A 348 -0.15 13.50 0.28
CA GLY A 348 -1.44 13.68 -0.38
C GLY A 348 -2.48 12.61 -0.04
N GLU A 349 -2.08 11.35 0.17
CA GLU A 349 -3.00 10.28 0.58
C GLU A 349 -3.54 10.52 2.00
N ARG A 350 -2.72 11.03 2.90
CA ARG A 350 -3.13 11.35 4.28
C ARG A 350 -4.03 12.58 4.38
N LEU A 351 -3.85 13.57 3.49
CA LEU A 351 -4.69 14.77 3.47
C LEU A 351 -6.03 14.56 2.76
N LYS A 352 -6.11 13.63 1.82
CA LYS A 352 -7.30 13.39 1.00
C LYS A 352 -8.57 13.25 1.84
N GLY A 353 -9.51 14.18 1.65
CA GLY A 353 -10.82 14.15 2.30
C GLY A 353 -10.80 14.44 3.80
N ARG A 354 -9.78 15.12 4.29
CA ARG A 354 -9.69 15.66 5.66
C ARG A 354 -9.91 17.16 5.67
N TYR A 355 -10.26 17.71 6.81
CA TYR A 355 -10.31 19.14 7.04
C TYR A 355 -9.11 19.60 7.85
N PRO A 356 -8.49 20.74 7.56
CA PRO A 356 -7.45 21.29 8.41
C PRO A 356 -8.08 21.83 9.72
N VAL A 357 -7.28 21.90 10.78
CA VAL A 357 -7.70 22.46 12.07
C VAL A 357 -7.85 23.98 11.99
N GLU A 358 -6.89 24.62 11.34
CA GLU A 358 -6.78 26.07 11.13
C GLU A 358 -6.59 26.37 9.65
N ASP A 359 -6.76 27.63 9.27
CA ASP A 359 -6.48 28.07 7.91
C ASP A 359 -4.99 27.90 7.60
N ILE A 360 -4.69 27.24 6.48
CA ILE A 360 -3.32 27.01 6.04
C ILE A 360 -2.88 28.22 5.23
N CYS A 361 -1.90 28.95 5.73
CA CYS A 361 -1.35 30.13 5.09
C CYS A 361 0.01 29.83 4.46
N ASP A 362 0.30 30.51 3.37
CA ASP A 362 1.63 30.52 2.75
C ASP A 362 2.67 31.08 3.72
N PRO A 363 3.76 30.40 4.01
CA PRO A 363 4.80 30.87 4.92
C PRO A 363 5.54 32.13 4.39
N GLU A 364 5.51 32.43 3.07
CA GLU A 364 6.18 33.58 2.47
C GLU A 364 5.26 34.79 2.34
N THR A 365 4.01 34.59 1.89
CA THR A 365 3.08 35.68 1.58
C THR A 365 2.07 35.94 2.69
N GLY A 366 1.78 34.95 3.53
CA GLY A 366 0.73 35.00 4.55
C GLY A 366 -0.69 34.90 3.98
N GLU A 367 -0.86 34.64 2.69
CA GLU A 367 -2.17 34.41 2.08
C GLU A 367 -2.72 33.05 2.49
N VAL A 368 -4.04 32.98 2.67
CA VAL A 368 -4.72 31.71 2.99
C VAL A 368 -4.77 30.85 1.72
N LEU A 369 -4.02 29.74 1.73
CA LEU A 369 -4.04 28.75 0.66
C LEU A 369 -5.27 27.84 0.75
N ILE A 370 -5.57 27.34 1.94
CA ILE A 370 -6.70 26.44 2.19
C ILE A 370 -7.40 26.86 3.48
N SER A 371 -8.72 27.08 3.40
CA SER A 371 -9.51 27.41 4.58
C SER A 371 -9.82 26.19 5.41
N ARG A 372 -9.94 26.38 6.75
CA ARG A 372 -10.35 25.35 7.72
C ARG A 372 -11.69 24.68 7.41
N ASP A 373 -12.55 25.34 6.65
CA ASP A 373 -13.87 24.83 6.29
C ASP A 373 -13.89 24.08 4.94
N THR A 374 -12.74 23.99 4.26
CA THR A 374 -12.59 23.32 2.98
C THR A 374 -12.04 21.91 3.16
N MET A 375 -12.70 20.92 2.55
CA MET A 375 -12.21 19.55 2.52
C MET A 375 -11.07 19.44 1.53
N MET A 376 -9.91 18.98 1.99
CA MET A 376 -8.70 18.89 1.18
C MET A 376 -8.79 17.80 0.10
N THR A 377 -8.35 18.15 -1.10
CA THR A 377 -8.23 17.27 -2.27
C THR A 377 -6.77 16.84 -2.49
N PRO A 378 -6.50 15.84 -3.35
CA PRO A 378 -5.13 15.49 -3.71
C PRO A 378 -4.36 16.61 -4.45
N ASP A 379 -5.07 17.53 -5.11
CA ASP A 379 -4.45 18.67 -5.81
C ASP A 379 -4.05 19.77 -4.82
N ASP A 380 -4.81 19.95 -3.74
CA ASP A 380 -4.44 20.84 -2.64
C ASP A 380 -3.14 20.37 -1.96
N ALA A 381 -2.93 19.05 -1.83
CA ALA A 381 -1.68 18.53 -1.31
C ALA A 381 -0.47 18.89 -2.17
N LYS A 382 -0.60 18.83 -3.51
CA LYS A 382 0.46 19.28 -4.43
C LYS A 382 0.71 20.78 -4.34
N LEU A 383 -0.36 21.56 -4.15
CA LEU A 383 -0.26 22.99 -3.92
C LEU A 383 0.56 23.28 -2.67
N LEU A 384 0.28 22.60 -1.56
CA LEU A 384 1.00 22.75 -0.30
C LEU A 384 2.48 22.35 -0.42
N GLU A 385 2.77 21.23 -1.10
CA GLU A 385 4.14 20.78 -1.38
C GLU A 385 4.91 21.80 -2.23
N ALA A 386 4.26 22.42 -3.21
CA ALA A 386 4.87 23.46 -4.03
C ALA A 386 5.25 24.73 -3.23
N HIS A 387 4.51 25.02 -2.14
CA HIS A 387 4.81 26.11 -1.19
C HIS A 387 5.72 25.65 -0.02
N GLY A 388 6.30 24.44 -0.10
CA GLY A 388 7.23 23.90 0.91
C GLY A 388 6.59 23.44 2.21
N ILE A 389 5.27 23.26 2.23
CA ILE A 389 4.53 22.78 3.39
C ILE A 389 4.42 21.25 3.32
N HIS A 390 5.13 20.53 4.19
CA HIS A 390 5.16 19.07 4.26
C HIS A 390 4.48 18.50 5.49
N GLN A 391 3.94 19.36 6.35
CA GLN A 391 3.24 18.97 7.57
C GLN A 391 2.04 19.88 7.80
N VAL A 392 0.89 19.31 8.10
CA VAL A 392 -0.36 20.04 8.34
C VAL A 392 -1.10 19.42 9.52
N MET A 393 -1.67 20.27 10.39
CA MET A 393 -2.58 19.84 11.44
C MET A 393 -3.96 19.58 10.84
N ILE A 394 -4.38 18.31 10.85
CA ILE A 394 -5.66 17.87 10.31
C ILE A 394 -6.63 17.48 11.42
N ARG A 395 -7.91 17.67 11.18
CA ARG A 395 -8.97 17.17 12.05
C ARG A 395 -9.08 15.66 11.93
N SER A 396 -9.23 14.98 13.06
CA SER A 396 -9.37 13.53 13.13
C SER A 396 -10.49 13.12 14.05
N VAL A 397 -10.97 11.92 13.83
CA VAL A 397 -11.93 11.25 14.73
C VAL A 397 -11.35 11.12 16.16
N LEU A 398 -10.02 10.97 16.29
CA LEU A 398 -9.34 10.78 17.58
C LEU A 398 -9.43 11.99 18.51
N THR A 399 -9.45 13.20 17.93
CA THR A 399 -9.50 14.47 18.67
C THR A 399 -10.91 15.09 18.68
N CYS A 400 -11.91 14.38 18.12
CA CYS A 400 -13.28 14.87 18.05
C CYS A 400 -13.91 14.99 19.45
N GLU A 401 -14.44 16.19 19.78
CA GLU A 401 -15.07 16.50 21.06
C GLU A 401 -16.59 16.28 21.08
N ALA A 402 -17.14 15.64 20.05
CA ALA A 402 -18.55 15.27 20.02
C ALA A 402 -18.91 14.39 21.23
N ARG A 403 -19.97 14.75 21.97
CA ARG A 403 -20.41 14.01 23.17
C ARG A 403 -20.83 12.58 22.88
N SER A 404 -21.46 12.37 21.73
CA SER A 404 -21.90 11.06 21.29
C SER A 404 -21.63 10.91 19.80
N GLY A 405 -21.00 9.80 19.41
CA GLY A 405 -20.59 9.61 18.02
C GLY A 405 -19.39 10.48 17.61
N VAL A 406 -19.42 11.00 16.40
CA VAL A 406 -18.40 11.86 15.78
C VAL A 406 -19.08 12.94 14.95
N CYS A 407 -18.40 14.07 14.71
CA CYS A 407 -18.90 15.09 13.80
C CYS A 407 -18.45 14.85 12.35
N SER A 408 -19.18 15.43 11.40
CA SER A 408 -18.92 15.30 9.96
C SER A 408 -17.53 15.82 9.57
N LYS A 409 -17.12 16.98 10.06
CA LYS A 409 -15.82 17.57 9.73
C LYS A 409 -14.62 16.76 10.25
N CYS A 410 -14.71 16.18 11.46
CA CYS A 410 -13.63 15.34 12.00
C CYS A 410 -13.51 14.01 11.25
N TYR A 411 -14.61 13.46 10.75
CA TYR A 411 -14.58 12.27 9.91
C TYR A 411 -14.16 12.60 8.46
N GLY A 412 -14.65 13.71 7.90
CA GLY A 412 -14.35 14.18 6.55
C GLY A 412 -15.10 13.42 5.45
N ILE A 413 -14.40 13.00 4.41
CA ILE A 413 -14.99 12.39 3.22
C ILE A 413 -15.66 11.05 3.50
N ASN A 414 -16.81 10.80 2.88
CA ASN A 414 -17.39 9.48 2.69
C ASN A 414 -16.65 8.78 1.53
N LEU A 415 -15.92 7.72 1.82
CA LEU A 415 -15.07 7.03 0.84
C LEU A 415 -15.85 6.35 -0.28
N ALA A 416 -17.15 6.08 -0.09
CA ALA A 416 -17.99 5.44 -1.11
C ALA A 416 -18.48 6.44 -2.17
N ILE A 417 -18.80 7.67 -1.74
CA ILE A 417 -19.45 8.69 -2.60
C ILE A 417 -18.43 9.75 -3.04
N GLY A 418 -17.38 10.00 -2.24
CA GLY A 418 -16.39 11.05 -2.51
C GLY A 418 -16.81 12.45 -2.05
N GLU A 419 -17.89 12.57 -1.31
CA GLU A 419 -18.41 13.81 -0.73
C GLU A 419 -18.25 13.82 0.80
N ALA A 420 -18.50 14.95 1.44
CA ALA A 420 -18.50 15.02 2.90
C ALA A 420 -19.55 14.07 3.48
N VAL A 421 -19.22 13.41 4.60
CA VAL A 421 -20.11 12.43 5.23
C VAL A 421 -21.38 13.12 5.74
N GLY A 422 -22.54 12.50 5.50
CA GLY A 422 -23.84 12.96 6.00
C GLY A 422 -24.11 12.58 7.45
N GLU A 423 -24.99 13.32 8.10
CA GLU A 423 -25.49 12.98 9.43
C GLU A 423 -26.27 11.66 9.40
N GLY A 424 -26.14 10.85 10.45
CA GLY A 424 -26.78 9.54 10.57
C GLY A 424 -25.97 8.38 10.01
N GLU A 425 -24.83 8.60 9.36
CA GLU A 425 -23.97 7.53 8.83
C GLU A 425 -23.33 6.73 9.96
N ALA A 426 -23.45 5.39 9.88
CA ALA A 426 -22.92 4.46 10.89
C ALA A 426 -21.45 4.14 10.63
N VAL A 427 -20.58 5.12 10.78
CA VAL A 427 -19.14 5.03 10.46
C VAL A 427 -18.39 4.00 11.29
N GLY A 428 -18.87 3.68 12.49
CA GLY A 428 -18.28 2.65 13.34
C GLY A 428 -18.46 1.25 12.78
N ILE A 429 -19.65 0.91 12.28
CA ILE A 429 -19.90 -0.38 11.62
C ILE A 429 -19.11 -0.48 10.33
N ILE A 430 -19.07 0.60 9.54
CA ILE A 430 -18.26 0.67 8.31
C ILE A 430 -16.78 0.42 8.62
N ALA A 431 -16.24 1.04 9.67
CA ALA A 431 -14.86 0.85 10.10
C ALA A 431 -14.58 -0.61 10.47
N ALA A 432 -15.42 -1.20 11.31
CA ALA A 432 -15.26 -2.60 11.73
C ALA A 432 -15.31 -3.58 10.56
N GLN A 433 -16.23 -3.37 9.62
CA GLN A 433 -16.36 -4.20 8.41
C GLN A 433 -15.19 -4.01 7.45
N SER A 434 -14.71 -2.77 7.28
CA SER A 434 -13.56 -2.45 6.42
C SER A 434 -12.24 -3.05 6.93
N ILE A 435 -12.11 -3.25 8.24
CA ILE A 435 -10.97 -3.93 8.86
C ILE A 435 -11.14 -5.46 8.80
N GLY A 436 -12.37 -5.95 9.01
CA GLY A 436 -12.66 -7.38 9.12
C GLY A 436 -12.74 -8.13 7.80
N GLU A 437 -13.32 -7.52 6.75
CA GLU A 437 -13.45 -8.16 5.43
C GLU A 437 -12.09 -8.56 4.85
N PRO A 438 -11.09 -7.68 4.77
CA PRO A 438 -9.79 -8.06 4.28
C PRO A 438 -9.11 -9.14 5.16
N GLY A 439 -9.37 -9.18 6.45
CA GLY A 439 -8.87 -10.21 7.36
C GLY A 439 -9.30 -11.62 6.90
N THR A 440 -10.54 -11.78 6.46
CA THR A 440 -11.03 -13.05 5.91
C THR A 440 -10.35 -13.38 4.58
N GLN A 441 -10.13 -12.41 3.70
CA GLN A 441 -9.39 -12.62 2.43
C GLN A 441 -7.92 -12.96 2.68
N LEU A 442 -7.29 -12.38 3.68
CA LEU A 442 -5.91 -12.70 4.09
C LEU A 442 -5.76 -14.18 4.46
N THR A 443 -6.72 -14.73 5.20
CA THR A 443 -6.71 -16.15 5.54
C THR A 443 -6.86 -17.05 4.30
N MET A 444 -7.66 -16.66 3.31
CA MET A 444 -7.83 -17.40 2.07
C MET A 444 -6.59 -17.33 1.15
N ARG A 445 -5.85 -16.22 1.12
CA ARG A 445 -4.65 -16.09 0.29
C ARG A 445 -3.50 -17.02 0.70
N THR A 446 -3.44 -17.46 1.95
CA THR A 446 -2.44 -18.45 2.41
C THR A 446 -2.59 -19.80 1.72
N PHE A 447 -3.80 -20.17 1.33
CA PHE A 447 -4.09 -21.37 0.55
C PHE A 447 -3.42 -21.34 -0.84
N HIS A 448 -3.40 -20.19 -1.50
CA HIS A 448 -2.83 -20.05 -2.83
C HIS A 448 -1.29 -20.06 -2.88
N THR A 449 -0.61 -19.78 -1.78
CA THR A 449 0.86 -19.87 -1.71
C THR A 449 1.37 -21.30 -1.52
N GLY A 450 0.49 -22.22 -1.13
CA GLY A 450 0.78 -23.66 -1.08
C GLY A 450 1.86 -24.06 -0.06
N GLY A 451 2.09 -23.27 0.98
CA GLY A 451 3.09 -23.55 2.03
C GLY A 451 4.53 -23.23 1.65
N VAL A 452 4.76 -22.47 0.57
CA VAL A 452 6.08 -21.96 0.22
C VAL A 452 6.58 -21.03 1.34
N ALA A 453 7.83 -21.21 1.76
CA ALA A 453 8.45 -20.35 2.76
C ALA A 453 8.51 -18.90 2.22
N GLY A 454 7.96 -18.00 2.98
CA GLY A 454 7.89 -16.57 2.72
C GLY A 454 7.44 -15.88 3.99
N GLY A 455 7.37 -14.55 4.00
CA GLY A 455 6.84 -13.81 5.16
C GLY A 455 5.51 -14.43 5.61
N ASP A 456 5.43 -14.87 6.86
CA ASP A 456 4.29 -15.65 7.35
C ASP A 456 3.05 -14.74 7.45
N ILE A 457 2.28 -14.75 6.38
CA ILE A 457 1.01 -14.03 6.23
C ILE A 457 0.07 -14.33 7.40
N THR A 458 0.20 -15.55 7.97
CA THR A 458 -0.68 -16.03 9.02
C THR A 458 -0.36 -15.43 10.39
N GLN A 459 0.77 -14.77 10.56
CA GLN A 459 1.13 -14.08 11.81
C GLN A 459 0.53 -12.69 11.91
N GLY A 460 0.09 -12.10 10.79
CA GLY A 460 -0.48 -10.75 10.76
C GLY A 460 -1.78 -10.61 11.53
N LEU A 461 -2.77 -11.50 11.30
CA LEU A 461 -4.08 -11.42 11.97
C LEU A 461 -4.00 -11.57 13.50
N PRO A 462 -3.26 -12.53 14.08
CA PRO A 462 -3.07 -12.60 15.52
C PRO A 462 -2.44 -11.33 16.11
N ARG A 463 -1.54 -10.66 15.37
CA ARG A 463 -0.96 -9.39 15.82
C ARG A 463 -1.98 -8.26 15.83
N VAL A 464 -2.84 -8.17 14.82
CA VAL A 464 -3.95 -7.22 14.77
C VAL A 464 -4.91 -7.44 15.95
N GLU A 465 -5.23 -8.70 16.25
CA GLU A 465 -6.04 -9.08 17.41
C GLU A 465 -5.38 -8.69 18.74
N GLU A 466 -4.09 -8.98 18.92
CA GLU A 466 -3.31 -8.57 20.10
C GLU A 466 -3.36 -7.04 20.30
N LEU A 467 -3.26 -6.25 19.23
CA LEU A 467 -3.29 -4.79 19.29
C LEU A 467 -4.67 -4.27 19.70
N PHE A 468 -5.75 -4.72 19.05
CA PHE A 468 -7.11 -4.25 19.37
C PHE A 468 -7.62 -4.73 20.73
N GLU A 469 -7.12 -5.85 21.23
CA GLU A 469 -7.45 -6.33 22.57
C GLU A 469 -6.46 -5.87 23.63
N SER A 470 -5.41 -5.15 23.24
CA SER A 470 -4.33 -4.73 24.15
C SER A 470 -3.75 -5.89 24.96
N ARG A 471 -3.55 -7.05 24.30
CA ARG A 471 -2.92 -8.22 24.91
C ARG A 471 -1.40 -8.07 24.98
N LYS A 472 -0.78 -8.62 26.00
CA LYS A 472 0.69 -8.67 26.10
C LYS A 472 1.27 -9.55 25.00
N PRO A 473 2.18 -9.02 24.15
CA PRO A 473 2.82 -9.82 23.12
C PRO A 473 3.75 -10.89 23.73
N LYS A 474 3.88 -12.02 23.05
CA LYS A 474 4.75 -13.13 23.50
C LYS A 474 6.22 -12.72 23.59
N LYS A 475 6.69 -11.89 22.65
CA LYS A 475 8.03 -11.30 22.62
C LYS A 475 7.89 -9.79 22.74
N MET A 476 7.87 -9.32 23.97
CA MET A 476 7.70 -7.89 24.29
C MET A 476 9.03 -7.16 24.18
N ALA A 477 9.02 -6.00 23.52
CA ALA A 477 10.14 -5.08 23.53
C ALA A 477 10.13 -4.25 24.82
N GLN A 478 11.30 -4.00 25.38
CA GLN A 478 11.46 -3.10 26.50
C GLN A 478 11.67 -1.67 26.00
N LEU A 479 10.94 -0.70 26.59
CA LEU A 479 11.07 0.73 26.34
C LEU A 479 11.93 1.40 27.39
N ALA A 480 12.66 2.46 27.01
CA ALA A 480 13.33 3.36 27.92
C ALA A 480 12.29 4.27 28.62
N GLU A 481 12.21 4.26 29.94
CA GLU A 481 11.30 5.11 30.72
C GLU A 481 11.84 6.53 30.91
N ILE A 482 13.17 6.69 30.85
CA ILE A 482 13.86 7.97 30.97
C ILE A 482 14.82 8.19 29.80
N SER A 483 15.13 9.45 29.52
CA SER A 483 16.15 9.83 28.54
C SER A 483 17.51 9.90 29.22
N GLY A 484 18.54 9.30 28.62
CA GLY A 484 19.85 9.31 29.25
C GLY A 484 20.91 8.51 28.51
N LYS A 485 22.05 8.35 29.15
CA LYS A 485 23.18 7.58 28.63
C LYS A 485 23.11 6.14 29.11
N VAL A 486 23.32 5.22 28.17
CA VAL A 486 23.27 3.77 28.41
C VAL A 486 24.61 3.27 28.94
N SER A 487 24.57 2.46 30.00
CA SER A 487 25.68 1.61 30.43
C SER A 487 25.23 0.14 30.52
N MET A 488 26.11 -0.77 30.19
CA MET A 488 25.82 -2.19 30.18
C MET A 488 26.74 -2.95 31.09
N GLU A 489 26.19 -3.82 31.93
CA GLU A 489 26.92 -4.71 32.81
C GLU A 489 26.34 -6.13 32.73
N ASP A 490 27.21 -7.14 32.75
CA ASP A 490 26.73 -8.53 32.85
C ASP A 490 26.12 -8.79 34.22
N ALA A 491 24.91 -9.28 34.23
CA ALA A 491 24.22 -9.63 35.45
C ALA A 491 24.85 -10.85 36.13
N LYS A 492 24.88 -10.87 37.48
CA LYS A 492 25.40 -11.99 38.27
C LYS A 492 24.76 -13.35 38.00
N LYS A 493 23.58 -13.36 37.37
CA LYS A 493 22.94 -14.58 36.81
C LYS A 493 23.32 -14.73 35.36
N GLY A 494 24.02 -15.81 35.00
CA GLY A 494 24.50 -16.06 33.65
C GLY A 494 23.38 -15.98 32.59
N GLY A 495 23.67 -15.27 31.47
CA GLY A 495 22.75 -15.08 30.35
C GLY A 495 21.84 -13.85 30.43
N MET A 496 22.02 -12.99 31.42
CA MET A 496 21.31 -11.70 31.52
C MET A 496 22.30 -10.53 31.50
N VAL A 497 21.86 -9.41 30.94
CA VAL A 497 22.60 -8.14 30.87
C VAL A 497 21.77 -7.07 31.57
N ASN A 498 22.40 -6.31 32.48
CA ASN A 498 21.78 -5.13 33.07
C ASN A 498 22.08 -3.92 32.18
N VAL A 499 21.04 -3.33 31.64
CA VAL A 499 21.11 -2.09 30.89
C VAL A 499 20.65 -0.97 31.81
N THR A 500 21.56 -0.08 32.18
CA THR A 500 21.30 1.04 33.08
C THR A 500 21.28 2.33 32.28
N ILE A 501 20.22 3.11 32.43
CA ILE A 501 20.08 4.43 31.80
C ILE A 501 20.23 5.47 32.91
N THR A 502 21.15 6.41 32.71
CA THR A 502 21.41 7.53 33.63
C THR A 502 20.98 8.82 32.96
N ALA A 503 19.99 9.49 33.52
CA ALA A 503 19.49 10.77 33.05
C ALA A 503 20.40 11.92 33.47
N SER A 504 20.25 13.09 32.85
CA SER A 504 21.02 14.29 33.13
C SER A 504 20.77 14.88 34.54
N ASP A 505 19.61 14.58 35.12
CA ASP A 505 19.18 15.00 36.46
C ASP A 505 19.63 14.02 37.56
N GLY A 506 20.32 12.93 37.21
CA GLY A 506 20.84 11.93 38.14
C GLY A 506 19.87 10.77 38.42
N GLU A 507 18.71 10.72 37.80
CA GLU A 507 17.83 9.57 37.88
C GLU A 507 18.45 8.37 37.16
N VAL A 508 18.38 7.18 37.77
CA VAL A 508 18.96 5.94 37.24
C VAL A 508 17.93 4.84 37.21
N VAL A 509 17.69 4.27 36.04
CA VAL A 509 16.80 3.13 35.85
C VAL A 509 17.57 1.95 35.26
N THR A 510 17.45 0.77 35.87
CA THR A 510 18.15 -0.44 35.44
C THR A 510 17.16 -1.50 34.93
N TYR A 511 17.39 -1.97 33.73
CA TYR A 511 16.62 -3.03 33.08
C TYR A 511 17.45 -4.31 33.00
N THR A 512 16.92 -5.42 33.52
CA THR A 512 17.57 -6.73 33.41
C THR A 512 17.02 -7.47 32.18
N LEU A 513 17.84 -7.60 31.14
CA LEU A 513 17.45 -8.15 29.84
C LEU A 513 18.16 -9.48 29.59
N ALA A 514 17.48 -10.42 28.90
CA ALA A 514 18.11 -11.64 28.48
C ALA A 514 19.08 -11.39 27.31
N HIS A 515 20.26 -11.98 27.33
CA HIS A 515 21.28 -11.79 26.29
C HIS A 515 20.79 -12.14 24.87
N ASN A 516 19.85 -13.07 24.77
CA ASN A 516 19.24 -13.49 23.48
C ASN A 516 18.02 -12.65 23.08
N SER A 517 17.66 -11.58 23.79
CA SER A 517 16.49 -10.73 23.50
C SER A 517 16.69 -9.76 22.32
N GLY A 518 17.87 -9.76 21.68
CA GLY A 518 18.19 -8.83 20.60
C GLY A 518 18.27 -7.38 21.09
N ILE A 519 19.31 -7.08 21.86
CA ILE A 519 19.53 -5.73 22.41
C ILE A 519 19.92 -4.78 21.26
N ARG A 520 19.20 -3.66 21.11
CA ARG A 520 19.40 -2.67 20.04
C ARG A 520 20.40 -1.59 20.39
N VAL A 521 20.57 -1.33 21.69
CA VAL A 521 21.44 -0.26 22.19
C VAL A 521 22.84 -0.79 22.51
N LYS A 522 23.83 0.06 22.43
CA LYS A 522 25.22 -0.23 22.76
C LYS A 522 25.66 0.59 23.98
N GLU A 523 26.74 0.16 24.61
CA GLU A 523 27.34 0.91 25.71
C GLU A 523 27.76 2.31 25.25
N GLY A 524 27.30 3.33 25.97
CA GLY A 524 27.59 4.72 25.66
C GLY A 524 26.60 5.44 24.79
N ASP A 525 25.61 4.72 24.19
CA ASP A 525 24.56 5.35 23.40
C ASP A 525 23.68 6.28 24.24
N THR A 526 23.16 7.33 23.61
CA THR A 526 22.17 8.21 24.23
C THR A 526 20.80 7.80 23.72
N VAL A 527 19.90 7.44 24.63
CA VAL A 527 18.51 7.05 24.32
C VAL A 527 17.55 8.13 24.80
N GLN A 528 16.46 8.30 24.08
CA GLN A 528 15.34 9.16 24.47
C GLN A 528 14.26 8.33 25.19
N LYS A 529 13.45 9.01 25.99
CA LYS A 529 12.28 8.41 26.62
C LYS A 529 11.36 7.81 25.55
N GLY A 530 11.12 6.50 25.65
CA GLY A 530 10.32 5.75 24.70
C GLY A 530 11.09 5.00 23.61
N ASP A 531 12.43 5.06 23.57
CA ASP A 531 13.21 4.28 22.63
C ASP A 531 13.19 2.79 22.97
N MET A 532 13.27 1.95 21.94
CA MET A 532 13.27 0.49 22.09
C MET A 532 14.66 0.00 22.48
N LEU A 533 14.78 -0.61 23.65
CA LEU A 533 16.01 -1.23 24.12
C LEU A 533 16.25 -2.62 23.55
N THR A 534 15.16 -3.35 23.23
CA THR A 534 15.23 -4.71 22.70
C THR A 534 14.36 -4.90 21.48
N ASP A 535 14.65 -5.96 20.69
CA ASP A 535 13.80 -6.39 19.59
C ASP A 535 12.54 -7.07 20.12
N GLY A 536 11.39 -6.69 19.57
CA GLY A 536 10.10 -7.26 19.92
C GLY A 536 8.94 -6.36 19.53
N ALA A 537 7.75 -6.78 19.89
CA ALA A 537 6.54 -6.00 19.71
C ALA A 537 6.30 -5.10 20.94
N LEU A 538 5.92 -3.86 20.71
CA LEU A 538 5.58 -2.95 21.80
C LEU A 538 4.20 -3.32 22.38
N TYR A 539 4.09 -3.16 23.69
CA TYR A 539 2.81 -3.28 24.37
C TYR A 539 2.10 -1.91 24.42
N PRO A 540 0.87 -1.78 23.91
CA PRO A 540 0.19 -0.49 23.81
C PRO A 540 0.11 0.29 25.15
N GLN A 541 -0.09 -0.40 26.26
CA GLN A 541 -0.16 0.24 27.58
C GLN A 541 1.20 0.82 28.03
N ASP A 542 2.33 0.18 27.68
CA ASP A 542 3.65 0.73 27.98
C ASP A 542 3.93 1.96 27.11
N VAL A 543 3.49 1.94 25.83
CA VAL A 543 3.57 3.12 24.97
C VAL A 543 2.75 4.27 25.54
N LEU A 544 1.55 3.99 26.05
CA LEU A 544 0.69 4.98 26.70
C LEU A 544 1.37 5.61 27.91
N ARG A 545 1.93 4.77 28.79
CA ARG A 545 2.60 5.21 30.02
C ARG A 545 3.85 6.06 29.74
N VAL A 546 4.62 5.69 28.72
CA VAL A 546 5.92 6.29 28.45
C VAL A 546 5.82 7.48 27.48
N ARG A 547 5.10 7.32 26.37
CA ARG A 547 5.04 8.30 25.28
C ARG A 547 3.75 9.12 25.24
N GLY A 548 2.69 8.69 25.96
CA GLY A 548 1.40 9.37 25.99
C GLY A 548 0.43 8.91 24.90
N VAL A 549 -0.74 9.58 24.87
CA VAL A 549 -1.91 9.14 24.08
C VAL A 549 -1.69 9.25 22.58
N HIS A 550 -1.14 10.37 22.09
CA HIS A 550 -0.91 10.57 20.65
C HIS A 550 0.01 9.51 20.07
N ALA A 551 1.09 9.17 20.77
CA ALA A 551 2.01 8.14 20.35
C ALA A 551 1.37 6.73 20.29
N VAL A 552 0.37 6.45 21.14
CA VAL A 552 -0.38 5.19 21.07
C VAL A 552 -1.24 5.13 19.81
N TYR A 553 -1.89 6.24 19.45
CA TYR A 553 -2.69 6.30 18.24
C TYR A 553 -1.83 6.06 16.99
N ASP A 554 -0.72 6.77 16.86
CA ASP A 554 0.21 6.59 15.75
C ASP A 554 0.75 5.15 15.69
N TYR A 555 1.11 4.60 16.85
CA TYR A 555 1.59 3.23 16.95
C TYR A 555 0.54 2.21 16.52
N LEU A 556 -0.72 2.35 16.99
CA LEU A 556 -1.82 1.46 16.63
C LEU A 556 -2.10 1.52 15.12
N ILE A 557 -2.18 2.74 14.54
CA ILE A 557 -2.43 2.92 13.11
C ILE A 557 -1.33 2.23 12.29
N GLN A 558 -0.06 2.50 12.58
CA GLN A 558 1.08 1.94 11.84
C GLN A 558 1.16 0.41 11.96
N GLU A 559 1.05 -0.13 13.16
CA GLU A 559 1.18 -1.57 13.39
C GLU A 559 -0.02 -2.38 12.88
N VAL A 560 -1.23 -1.81 12.89
CA VAL A 560 -2.41 -2.45 12.28
C VAL A 560 -2.34 -2.40 10.76
N GLN A 561 -1.89 -1.29 10.17
CA GLN A 561 -1.73 -1.16 8.72
C GLN A 561 -0.68 -2.12 8.14
N LYS A 562 0.40 -2.37 8.88
CA LYS A 562 1.55 -3.15 8.41
C LYS A 562 1.19 -4.54 7.84
N PRO A 563 0.44 -5.42 8.53
CA PRO A 563 0.02 -6.71 7.99
C PRO A 563 -0.86 -6.60 6.73
N TYR A 564 -1.74 -5.60 6.68
CA TYR A 564 -2.63 -5.40 5.53
C TYR A 564 -1.86 -4.92 4.31
N ARG A 565 -0.99 -3.92 4.46
CA ARG A 565 -0.15 -3.40 3.37
C ARG A 565 0.82 -4.44 2.82
N GLN A 566 1.42 -5.28 3.67
CA GLN A 566 2.25 -6.42 3.24
C GLN A 566 1.49 -7.39 2.32
N GLN A 567 0.17 -7.40 2.41
CA GLN A 567 -0.73 -8.21 1.57
C GLN A 567 -1.28 -7.45 0.37
N GLY A 568 -0.89 -6.18 0.18
CA GLY A 568 -1.42 -5.31 -0.87
C GLY A 568 -2.90 -4.98 -0.67
N VAL A 569 -3.31 -4.86 0.58
CA VAL A 569 -4.64 -4.38 0.99
C VAL A 569 -4.46 -3.02 1.64
N ASP A 570 -5.09 -2.00 1.08
CA ASP A 570 -5.06 -0.65 1.60
C ASP A 570 -6.35 -0.40 2.40
N ILE A 571 -6.19 -0.08 3.68
CA ILE A 571 -7.29 0.31 4.58
C ILE A 571 -7.07 1.78 4.92
N ASN A 572 -8.11 2.61 4.78
CA ASN A 572 -7.99 4.01 5.16
C ASN A 572 -7.82 4.15 6.69
N ASP A 573 -6.91 5.01 7.12
CA ASP A 573 -6.58 5.26 8.53
C ASP A 573 -7.80 5.63 9.39
N LYS A 574 -8.81 6.29 8.80
CA LYS A 574 -10.06 6.65 9.49
C LYS A 574 -10.73 5.47 10.18
N HIS A 575 -10.70 4.29 9.55
CA HIS A 575 -11.33 3.09 10.11
C HIS A 575 -10.61 2.62 11.38
N ILE A 576 -9.28 2.70 11.37
CA ILE A 576 -8.45 2.35 12.53
C ILE A 576 -8.60 3.42 13.62
N GLU A 577 -8.64 4.71 13.24
CA GLU A 577 -8.86 5.83 14.16
C GLU A 577 -10.18 5.70 14.93
N VAL A 578 -11.27 5.32 14.27
CA VAL A 578 -12.58 5.09 14.92
C VAL A 578 -12.48 4.04 16.02
N ILE A 579 -11.82 2.91 15.73
CA ILE A 579 -11.64 1.83 16.71
C ILE A 579 -10.70 2.27 17.84
N ALA A 580 -9.56 2.89 17.51
CA ALA A 580 -8.60 3.38 18.47
C ALA A 580 -9.22 4.42 19.44
N ARG A 581 -10.08 5.31 18.93
CA ARG A 581 -10.87 6.24 19.77
C ARG A 581 -11.73 5.50 20.77
N GLN A 582 -12.45 4.46 20.34
CA GLN A 582 -13.29 3.66 21.23
C GLN A 582 -12.48 2.91 22.29
N MET A 583 -11.28 2.44 21.97
CA MET A 583 -10.38 1.80 22.94
C MET A 583 -9.95 2.77 24.06
N MET A 584 -9.80 4.05 23.74
CA MET A 584 -9.33 5.09 24.65
C MET A 584 -10.44 5.96 25.25
N ARG A 585 -11.70 5.58 25.03
CA ARG A 585 -12.88 6.36 25.42
C ARG A 585 -13.09 6.41 26.93
N LYS A 586 -12.72 5.37 27.65
CA LYS A 586 -12.97 5.23 29.08
C LYS A 586 -11.72 5.52 29.91
N VAL A 587 -11.93 6.16 31.05
CA VAL A 587 -10.90 6.45 32.04
C VAL A 587 -11.33 5.92 33.40
N ARG A 588 -10.37 5.52 34.22
CA ARG A 588 -10.60 5.13 35.60
C ARG A 588 -10.27 6.30 36.50
N VAL A 589 -11.23 6.75 37.29
CA VAL A 589 -11.06 7.81 38.29
C VAL A 589 -10.20 7.29 39.43
N GLU A 590 -9.03 7.85 39.65
CA GLU A 590 -8.17 7.51 40.80
C GLU A 590 -8.56 8.31 42.02
N ASP A 591 -8.67 9.62 41.85
CA ASP A 591 -9.11 10.54 42.90
C ASP A 591 -10.24 11.43 42.33
N ALA A 592 -11.36 11.48 43.04
CA ALA A 592 -12.50 12.30 42.63
C ALA A 592 -12.28 13.82 42.89
N GLY A 593 -11.32 14.19 43.73
CA GLY A 593 -11.16 15.56 44.16
C GLY A 593 -12.45 16.15 44.73
N ASP A 594 -12.75 17.40 44.40
CA ASP A 594 -14.02 18.08 44.76
C ASP A 594 -15.09 17.98 43.68
N SER A 595 -15.05 16.94 42.85
CA SER A 595 -16.08 16.62 41.84
C SER A 595 -17.11 15.62 42.38
N ASP A 596 -18.26 15.50 41.71
CA ASP A 596 -19.31 14.52 42.03
C ASP A 596 -18.99 13.08 41.53
N LEU A 597 -17.76 12.84 41.10
CA LEU A 597 -17.31 11.55 40.61
C LEU A 597 -17.03 10.56 41.74
N LEU A 598 -17.11 9.27 41.44
CA LEU A 598 -16.76 8.21 42.38
C LEU A 598 -15.32 7.71 42.12
N SER A 599 -14.44 7.78 43.12
CA SER A 599 -13.09 7.22 43.04
C SER A 599 -13.16 5.70 42.79
N GLY A 600 -12.33 5.21 41.85
CA GLY A 600 -12.30 3.81 41.41
C GLY A 600 -13.32 3.46 40.33
N SER A 601 -14.25 4.33 39.95
CA SER A 601 -15.22 4.13 38.87
C SER A 601 -14.56 4.26 37.49
N THR A 602 -15.14 3.58 36.50
CA THR A 602 -14.74 3.73 35.08
C THR A 602 -15.82 4.54 34.40
N ILE A 603 -15.48 5.74 33.94
CA ILE A 603 -16.39 6.68 33.29
C ILE A 603 -15.92 7.05 31.89
N ASP A 604 -16.78 7.74 31.13
CA ASP A 604 -16.42 8.27 29.83
C ASP A 604 -15.44 9.46 29.97
N LEU A 605 -14.47 9.53 29.07
CA LEU A 605 -13.48 10.62 29.05
C LEU A 605 -14.13 12.02 28.98
N ILE A 606 -15.25 12.14 28.26
CA ILE A 606 -15.94 13.42 28.10
C ILE A 606 -16.63 13.81 29.40
N GLU A 607 -17.27 12.86 30.08
CA GLU A 607 -17.87 13.11 31.41
C GLU A 607 -16.81 13.51 32.42
N PHE A 608 -15.61 12.88 32.36
CA PHE A 608 -14.49 13.25 33.19
C PHE A 608 -14.01 14.69 32.92
N LYS A 609 -13.82 15.05 31.63
CA LYS A 609 -13.42 16.41 31.24
C LYS A 609 -14.48 17.45 31.60
N ASP A 610 -15.77 17.12 31.50
CA ASP A 610 -16.85 18.04 31.91
C ASP A 610 -16.82 18.27 33.44
N ALA A 611 -16.59 17.22 34.24
CA ALA A 611 -16.44 17.32 35.68
C ALA A 611 -15.17 18.13 36.07
N GLU A 612 -14.06 17.89 35.38
CA GLU A 612 -12.82 18.65 35.56
C GLU A 612 -13.02 20.14 35.26
N ARG A 613 -13.66 20.47 34.14
CA ARG A 613 -14.00 21.85 33.74
C ARG A 613 -14.94 22.52 34.78
N ALA A 614 -15.91 21.78 35.32
CA ALA A 614 -16.83 22.30 36.35
C ALA A 614 -16.08 22.65 37.64
N VAL A 615 -15.16 21.79 38.09
CA VAL A 615 -14.34 22.08 39.29
C VAL A 615 -13.37 23.24 39.01
N GLN A 616 -12.74 23.26 37.81
CA GLN A 616 -11.86 24.36 37.41
C GLN A 616 -12.59 25.72 37.41
N ALA A 617 -13.82 25.78 36.87
CA ALA A 617 -14.62 26.99 36.87
C ALA A 617 -14.95 27.47 38.31
N ARG A 618 -15.13 26.55 39.26
CA ARG A 618 -15.31 26.89 40.70
C ARG A 618 -14.01 27.40 41.31
N ILE A 619 -12.86 26.81 40.93
CA ILE A 619 -11.54 27.33 41.37
C ILE A 619 -11.31 28.74 40.83
N ASP A 620 -11.63 28.98 39.55
CA ASP A 620 -11.46 30.29 38.91
C ASP A 620 -12.42 31.36 39.51
N ALA A 621 -13.59 30.92 40.01
CA ALA A 621 -14.53 31.78 40.75
C ALA A 621 -14.08 32.08 42.20
N GLY A 622 -12.98 31.47 42.67
CA GLY A 622 -12.45 31.65 44.00
C GLY A 622 -13.22 30.90 45.10
N GLU A 623 -14.00 29.87 44.75
CA GLU A 623 -14.62 29.00 45.73
C GLU A 623 -13.59 28.16 46.48
N THR A 624 -13.82 28.00 47.78
CA THR A 624 -12.98 27.14 48.65
C THR A 624 -13.88 26.16 49.41
N ASN A 625 -13.35 24.98 49.67
CA ASN A 625 -14.01 23.97 50.49
C ASN A 625 -13.40 23.97 51.87
N ASP A 626 -14.14 24.36 52.89
CA ASP A 626 -13.68 24.52 54.30
C ASP A 626 -12.39 25.35 54.45
N GLY A 627 -12.16 26.37 53.59
CA GLY A 627 -10.97 27.21 53.60
C GLY A 627 -9.74 26.58 52.94
N LEU A 628 -9.87 25.42 52.27
CA LEU A 628 -8.86 24.77 51.48
C LEU A 628 -9.13 24.99 50.00
N GLU A 629 -8.07 25.02 49.18
CA GLU A 629 -8.16 25.06 47.73
C GLU A 629 -8.85 23.79 47.21
N LEU A 630 -9.77 23.95 46.23
CA LEU A 630 -10.43 22.84 45.58
C LEU A 630 -9.44 22.00 44.78
N LYS A 631 -9.62 20.69 44.82
CA LYS A 631 -8.79 19.73 44.10
C LYS A 631 -9.48 19.24 42.82
N LEU A 632 -8.75 19.25 41.72
CA LEU A 632 -9.18 18.68 40.48
C LEU A 632 -9.24 17.13 40.57
N PRO A 633 -10.18 16.49 39.85
CA PRO A 633 -10.22 15.03 39.75
C PRO A 633 -9.01 14.51 38.95
N VAL A 634 -8.54 13.32 39.32
CA VAL A 634 -7.42 12.63 38.66
C VAL A 634 -7.91 11.30 38.13
N ALA A 635 -7.59 11.00 36.87
CA ALA A 635 -7.93 9.73 36.26
C ALA A 635 -6.77 9.17 35.42
N THR A 636 -6.75 7.84 35.27
CA THR A 636 -5.84 7.12 34.37
C THR A 636 -6.60 6.45 33.24
N ARG A 637 -5.96 6.37 32.07
CA ARG A 637 -6.48 5.70 30.86
C ARG A 637 -6.04 4.27 30.79
#